data_11311128232ff46428f0a8d579e96432
#
_entry.id   11311128232ff46428f0a8d579e96432
#
_cell.length_a   1.000
_cell.length_b   1.000
_cell.length_c   1.000
_cell.angle_alpha   90.00
_cell.angle_beta   90.00
_cell.angle_gamma   90.00
#
_symmetry.space_group_name_H-M   'P 1'
#
loop_
_entity.id
_entity.type
_entity.pdbx_description
1 polymer ?
#
loop_
_entity_poly.entity_id
_entity_poly.type
_entity_poly.pdbx_seq_one_letter_code
_entity_poly.pdbx_strand_id
1 'polypeptide(L)'
;MIRRGRGRAVSALRQIALGLALAWLLGAPPGIAALPSATQAGDLARVEDYLNNLTTLKADFVQINPDGRTVTGELYYQRPDKMRLDYDPPSDILIISDGWWVIYYDRRLDQVSHLRKGSTPLGFLLADEVRLSGAVTVTDVQRAAGELHITLVQTEEPDQGSIQLSFAENPLELRRWTVIDPQGLATHVVLERPETGLSLDRELFRFRNPQFYPGARN
;
A
#
# COMPACT_ATOMS: atom_id res chain seq x y z
N MET A 1 -61.54 -37.54 -52.15
CA MET A 1 -60.79 -38.73 -52.49
C MET A 1 -59.86 -39.02 -51.27
N ILE A 2 -60.36 -39.83 -50.27
CA ILE A 2 -60.01 -41.27 -50.01
C ILE A 2 -58.48 -41.35 -49.75
N ARG A 3 -57.98 -41.74 -48.59
CA ARG A 3 -58.19 -42.86 -47.61
C ARG A 3 -57.33 -42.59 -46.38
N ARG A 4 -57.76 -42.59 -45.16
CA ARG A 4 -57.83 -43.73 -44.22
C ARG A 4 -56.55 -44.61 -44.11
N GLY A 5 -55.96 -44.54 -42.92
CA GLY A 5 -55.00 -45.53 -42.43
C GLY A 5 -54.84 -45.44 -40.92
N ARG A 6 -55.59 -46.33 -40.25
CA ARG A 6 -55.56 -46.59 -38.81
C ARG A 6 -54.37 -47.49 -38.46
N GLY A 7 -53.96 -47.41 -37.22
CA GLY A 7 -53.14 -48.46 -36.55
C GLY A 7 -52.64 -47.92 -35.24
N ARG A 8 -53.39 -48.09 -34.16
CA ARG A 8 -53.31 -49.03 -33.01
C ARG A 8 -51.94 -48.88 -32.29
N ALA A 9 -51.93 -48.20 -31.14
CA ALA A 9 -52.06 -48.74 -29.79
C ALA A 9 -51.02 -49.85 -29.47
N VAL A 10 -50.20 -49.62 -28.50
CA VAL A 10 -50.02 -50.47 -27.31
C VAL A 10 -49.24 -49.72 -26.23
N SER A 11 -49.85 -49.68 -25.10
CA SER A 11 -49.41 -49.25 -23.77
C SER A 11 -48.10 -49.87 -23.29
N ALA A 12 -47.31 -49.04 -22.54
CA ALA A 12 -46.61 -49.61 -21.40
C ALA A 12 -46.37 -48.48 -20.38
N LEU A 13 -47.03 -48.55 -19.27
CA LEU A 13 -46.71 -47.91 -18.00
C LEU A 13 -45.26 -48.17 -17.66
N ARG A 14 -44.51 -47.16 -17.31
CA ARG A 14 -43.38 -47.25 -16.37
C ARG A 14 -43.19 -45.98 -15.59
N GLN A 15 -43.71 -46.01 -14.41
CA GLN A 15 -43.23 -45.59 -13.11
C GLN A 15 -42.39 -44.30 -13.05
N ILE A 16 -43.02 -43.35 -12.45
CA ILE A 16 -42.51 -42.15 -11.81
C ILE A 16 -41.47 -42.51 -10.76
N ALA A 17 -40.23 -42.14 -10.93
CA ALA A 17 -39.27 -42.03 -9.84
C ALA A 17 -38.95 -40.53 -9.65
N LEU A 18 -39.60 -39.93 -8.67
CA LEU A 18 -39.31 -38.59 -8.16
C LEU A 18 -37.96 -38.62 -7.43
N GLY A 19 -36.89 -38.28 -8.12
CA GLY A 19 -35.59 -38.06 -7.52
C GLY A 19 -35.50 -36.62 -7.04
N LEU A 20 -35.75 -36.37 -5.76
CA LEU A 20 -35.41 -35.10 -5.08
C LEU A 20 -33.90 -34.99 -5.04
N ALA A 21 -33.30 -34.30 -5.99
CA ALA A 21 -31.92 -33.79 -5.91
C ALA A 21 -31.93 -32.59 -4.98
N LEU A 22 -31.72 -32.81 -3.69
CA LEU A 22 -31.44 -31.80 -2.70
C LEU A 22 -30.03 -31.27 -2.99
N ALA A 23 -29.93 -30.20 -3.79
CA ALA A 23 -28.67 -29.46 -4.02
C ALA A 23 -28.27 -28.82 -2.69
N TRP A 24 -27.32 -29.43 -2.02
CA TRP A 24 -26.59 -28.79 -0.92
C TRP A 24 -25.79 -27.61 -1.50
N LEU A 25 -26.33 -26.41 -1.36
CA LEU A 25 -25.56 -25.18 -1.43
C LEU A 25 -24.59 -25.19 -0.25
N LEU A 26 -23.42 -25.78 -0.45
CA LEU A 26 -22.27 -25.56 0.40
C LEU A 26 -21.85 -24.10 0.22
N GLY A 27 -22.46 -23.24 1.02
CA GLY A 27 -21.93 -21.88 1.22
C GLY A 27 -20.49 -22.00 1.66
N ALA A 28 -19.54 -21.48 0.87
CA ALA A 28 -18.17 -21.37 1.31
C ALA A 28 -18.16 -20.64 2.67
N PRO A 29 -17.50 -21.17 3.69
CA PRO A 29 -17.39 -20.43 4.95
C PRO A 29 -16.69 -19.10 4.69
N PRO A 30 -17.08 -18.01 5.37
CA PRO A 30 -16.35 -16.75 5.30
C PRO A 30 -14.89 -17.07 5.65
N GLY A 31 -13.97 -16.68 4.76
CA GLY A 31 -12.55 -16.91 4.94
C GLY A 31 -12.11 -16.33 6.28
N ILE A 32 -11.87 -17.20 7.24
CA ILE A 32 -11.21 -16.81 8.50
C ILE A 32 -9.81 -16.39 8.07
N ALA A 33 -9.49 -15.10 8.24
CA ALA A 33 -8.12 -14.62 8.06
C ALA A 33 -7.21 -15.52 8.91
N ALA A 34 -6.32 -16.27 8.27
CA ALA A 34 -5.43 -17.18 8.96
C ALA A 34 -4.50 -16.33 9.85
N LEU A 35 -4.38 -16.70 11.12
CA LEU A 35 -3.40 -16.10 12.02
C LEU A 35 -2.00 -16.26 11.41
N PRO A 36 -1.13 -15.25 11.48
CA PRO A 36 0.24 -15.36 10.99
C PRO A 36 0.95 -16.58 11.60
N SER A 37 1.76 -17.28 10.82
CA SER A 37 2.61 -18.33 11.35
C SER A 37 3.58 -17.77 12.39
N ALA A 38 4.10 -18.60 13.31
CA ALA A 38 5.06 -18.15 14.30
C ALA A 38 6.29 -17.44 13.68
N THR A 39 6.71 -17.88 12.50
CA THR A 39 7.79 -17.24 11.73
C THR A 39 7.38 -15.85 11.24
N GLN A 40 6.17 -15.72 10.67
CA GLN A 40 5.65 -14.43 10.22
C GLN A 40 5.45 -13.45 11.38
N ALA A 41 4.95 -13.92 12.53
CA ALA A 41 4.82 -13.08 13.72
C ALA A 41 6.19 -12.55 14.20
N GLY A 42 7.23 -13.38 14.16
CA GLY A 42 8.60 -12.97 14.47
C GLY A 42 9.15 -11.94 13.48
N ASP A 43 8.82 -12.07 12.20
CA ASP A 43 9.22 -11.10 11.17
C ASP A 43 8.54 -9.76 11.34
N LEU A 44 7.24 -9.77 11.62
CA LEU A 44 6.49 -8.54 11.86
C LEU A 44 7.03 -7.80 13.09
N ALA A 45 7.31 -8.51 14.19
CA ALA A 45 7.91 -7.92 15.37
C ALA A 45 9.29 -7.29 15.07
N ARG A 46 10.16 -7.98 14.32
CA ARG A 46 11.47 -7.44 13.90
C ARG A 46 11.34 -6.18 13.06
N VAL A 47 10.36 -6.13 12.16
CA VAL A 47 10.11 -4.97 11.31
C VAL A 47 9.52 -3.83 12.11
N GLU A 48 8.58 -4.08 13.02
CA GLU A 48 8.07 -3.06 13.95
C GLU A 48 9.19 -2.46 14.79
N ASP A 49 10.07 -3.30 15.37
CA ASP A 49 11.23 -2.85 16.15
C ASP A 49 12.18 -2.00 15.29
N TYR A 50 12.48 -2.43 14.07
CA TYR A 50 13.30 -1.66 13.14
C TYR A 50 12.68 -0.29 12.84
N LEU A 51 11.41 -0.26 12.44
CA LEU A 51 10.70 0.98 12.10
C LEU A 51 10.58 1.91 13.32
N ASN A 52 10.41 1.36 14.51
CA ASN A 52 10.33 2.13 15.74
C ASN A 52 11.69 2.68 16.18
N ASN A 53 12.79 2.03 15.88
CA ASN A 53 14.15 2.50 16.12
C ASN A 53 14.66 3.46 15.03
N LEU A 54 14.01 3.50 13.87
CA LEU A 54 14.33 4.41 12.78
C LEU A 54 13.80 5.81 13.11
N THR A 55 14.56 6.61 13.85
CA THR A 55 14.17 7.96 14.27
C THR A 55 14.38 9.00 13.18
N THR A 56 15.46 8.88 12.41
CA THR A 56 15.78 9.76 11.27
C THR A 56 16.34 8.96 10.12
N LEU A 57 16.01 9.39 8.90
CA LEU A 57 16.53 8.83 7.66
C LEU A 57 16.70 9.95 6.64
N LYS A 58 17.85 9.97 5.99
CA LYS A 58 18.10 10.69 4.75
C LYS A 58 18.47 9.67 3.68
N ALA A 59 17.92 9.79 2.48
CA ALA A 59 18.29 8.96 1.34
C ALA A 59 18.03 9.71 0.04
N ASP A 60 18.78 9.42 -0.99
CA ASP A 60 18.32 9.67 -2.34
C ASP A 60 17.25 8.63 -2.69
N PHE A 61 16.32 8.98 -3.55
CA PHE A 61 15.33 8.02 -4.02
C PHE A 61 15.17 8.04 -5.53
N VAL A 62 14.80 6.88 -6.05
CA VAL A 62 14.37 6.70 -7.43
C VAL A 62 12.92 6.22 -7.42
N GLN A 63 12.01 7.00 -8.00
CA GLN A 63 10.62 6.61 -8.15
C GLN A 63 10.36 6.17 -9.59
N ILE A 64 9.72 5.02 -9.74
CA ILE A 64 9.25 4.48 -11.02
C ILE A 64 7.73 4.56 -11.03
N ASN A 65 7.19 5.36 -11.92
CA ASN A 65 5.76 5.58 -12.06
C ASN A 65 5.09 4.43 -12.85
N PRO A 66 3.76 4.29 -12.79
CA PRO A 66 3.03 3.24 -13.52
C PRO A 66 3.24 3.26 -15.04
N ASP A 67 3.56 4.41 -15.60
CA ASP A 67 3.86 4.57 -17.04
C ASP A 67 5.32 4.29 -17.39
N GLY A 68 6.11 3.80 -16.42
CA GLY A 68 7.53 3.48 -16.57
C GLY A 68 8.48 4.68 -16.50
N ARG A 69 7.96 5.90 -16.39
CA ARG A 69 8.82 7.08 -16.19
C ARG A 69 9.46 7.05 -14.81
N THR A 70 10.73 7.45 -14.79
CA THR A 70 11.54 7.52 -13.58
C THR A 70 11.77 8.97 -13.20
N VAL A 71 11.63 9.27 -11.92
CA VAL A 71 11.98 10.55 -11.30
C VAL A 71 12.85 10.30 -10.08
N THR A 72 13.69 11.26 -9.73
CA THR A 72 14.61 11.18 -8.59
C THR A 72 14.35 12.30 -7.59
N GLY A 73 14.97 12.22 -6.43
CA GLY A 73 14.90 13.25 -5.41
C GLY A 73 15.57 12.84 -4.10
N GLU A 74 15.41 13.68 -3.10
CA GLU A 74 15.89 13.42 -1.74
C GLU A 74 14.74 13.17 -0.77
N LEU A 75 14.88 12.14 0.06
CA LEU A 75 13.99 11.83 1.17
C LEU A 75 14.63 12.27 2.48
N TYR A 76 13.88 12.99 3.27
CA TYR A 76 14.17 13.26 4.68
C TYR A 76 12.99 12.76 5.51
N TYR A 77 13.30 11.98 6.53
CA TYR A 77 12.32 11.40 7.44
C TYR A 77 12.77 11.60 8.88
N GLN A 78 11.88 12.07 9.73
CA GLN A 78 12.14 12.23 11.16
C GLN A 78 10.85 11.93 11.94
N ARG A 79 10.91 10.93 12.78
CA ARG A 79 9.79 10.59 13.66
C ARG A 79 9.73 11.48 14.89
N PRO A 80 8.52 11.69 15.41
CA PRO A 80 7.25 11.44 14.74
C PRO A 80 6.91 12.47 13.66
N ASP A 81 5.95 12.14 12.79
CA ASP A 81 5.16 13.05 11.96
C ASP A 81 5.86 13.75 10.78
N LYS A 82 7.16 13.68 10.66
CA LYS A 82 7.90 14.49 9.70
C LYS A 82 8.47 13.67 8.56
N MET A 83 8.16 14.08 7.35
CA MET A 83 8.71 13.53 6.13
C MET A 83 8.78 14.63 5.07
N ARG A 84 9.82 14.59 4.23
CA ARG A 84 9.98 15.43 3.06
C ARG A 84 10.49 14.57 1.91
N LEU A 85 9.79 14.61 0.78
CA LEU A 85 10.28 14.12 -0.50
C LEU A 85 10.42 15.34 -1.41
N ASP A 86 11.64 15.65 -1.78
CA ASP A 86 11.99 16.78 -2.65
C ASP A 86 12.44 16.22 -3.99
N TYR A 87 11.59 16.40 -5.01
CA TYR A 87 11.83 15.83 -6.33
C TYR A 87 12.76 16.73 -7.15
N ASP A 88 13.67 16.10 -7.86
CA ASP A 88 14.59 16.79 -8.77
C ASP A 88 13.88 17.29 -10.04
N PRO A 89 14.37 18.40 -10.63
CA PRO A 89 13.92 18.81 -11.95
C PRO A 89 14.05 17.67 -12.99
N PRO A 90 13.10 17.54 -13.92
CA PRO A 90 12.02 18.49 -14.21
C PRO A 90 10.73 18.27 -13.43
N SER A 91 10.74 17.43 -12.39
CA SER A 91 9.51 17.07 -11.67
C SER A 91 8.95 18.22 -10.81
N ASP A 92 9.80 19.04 -10.22
CA ASP A 92 9.43 20.22 -9.41
C ASP A 92 8.33 20.00 -8.36
N ILE A 93 8.25 18.78 -7.81
CA ILE A 93 7.29 18.37 -6.79
C ILE A 93 7.96 18.41 -5.41
N LEU A 94 7.20 18.81 -4.40
CA LEU A 94 7.56 18.67 -3.01
C LEU A 94 6.39 18.00 -2.26
N ILE A 95 6.71 16.92 -1.55
CA ILE A 95 5.77 16.31 -0.60
C ILE A 95 6.36 16.50 0.79
N ILE A 96 5.58 17.07 1.70
CA ILE A 96 6.05 17.35 3.06
C ILE A 96 4.97 16.99 4.09
N SER A 97 5.35 16.32 5.16
CA SER A 97 4.49 16.11 6.32
C SER A 97 4.93 17.02 7.45
N ASP A 98 3.99 17.82 7.97
CA ASP A 98 4.21 18.77 9.07
C ASP A 98 3.65 18.29 10.42
N GLY A 99 3.08 17.09 10.45
CA GLY A 99 2.46 16.48 11.62
C GLY A 99 0.98 16.15 11.45
N TRP A 100 0.18 17.04 10.90
CA TRP A 100 -1.25 16.85 10.68
C TRP A 100 -1.59 16.57 9.22
N TRP A 101 -0.85 17.24 8.31
CA TRP A 101 -1.10 17.23 6.89
C TRP A 101 0.09 16.63 6.16
N VAL A 102 -0.20 15.92 5.08
CA VAL A 102 0.73 15.66 3.99
C VAL A 102 0.39 16.66 2.91
N ILE A 103 1.34 17.55 2.65
CA ILE A 103 1.23 18.65 1.71
C ILE A 103 1.91 18.22 0.42
N TYR A 104 1.18 18.23 -0.67
CA TYR A 104 1.69 18.05 -2.01
C TYR A 104 1.76 19.43 -2.68
N TYR A 105 2.93 19.83 -3.10
CA TYR A 105 3.17 21.10 -3.77
C TYR A 105 3.82 20.89 -5.14
N ASP A 106 3.10 21.26 -6.20
CA ASP A 106 3.65 21.36 -7.55
C ASP A 106 4.18 22.79 -7.75
N ARG A 107 5.51 22.96 -7.73
CA ARG A 107 6.15 24.26 -7.85
C ARG A 107 5.95 24.89 -9.22
N ARG A 108 5.83 24.08 -10.27
CA ARG A 108 5.63 24.55 -11.64
C ARG A 108 4.23 25.13 -11.86
N LEU A 109 3.22 24.50 -11.25
CA LEU A 109 1.82 24.92 -11.35
C LEU A 109 1.41 25.87 -10.23
N ASP A 110 2.28 26.09 -9.25
CA ASP A 110 2.00 26.78 -7.97
C ASP A 110 0.75 26.23 -7.27
N GLN A 111 0.58 24.91 -7.32
CA GLN A 111 -0.56 24.19 -6.77
C GLN A 111 -0.21 23.51 -5.46
N VAL A 112 -1.00 23.78 -4.42
CA VAL A 112 -0.86 23.17 -3.10
C VAL A 112 -2.08 22.32 -2.78
N SER A 113 -1.88 21.06 -2.43
CA SER A 113 -2.92 20.15 -1.96
C SER A 113 -2.60 19.65 -0.56
N HIS A 114 -3.61 19.55 0.30
CA HIS A 114 -3.47 19.06 1.67
C HIS A 114 -4.24 17.76 1.82
N LEU A 115 -3.55 16.71 2.24
CA LEU A 115 -4.11 15.40 2.54
C LEU A 115 -3.97 15.15 4.05
N ARG A 116 -4.94 14.52 4.67
CA ARG A 116 -4.78 14.06 6.05
C ARG A 116 -3.71 12.96 6.10
N LYS A 117 -2.80 13.02 7.06
CA LYS A 117 -1.75 12.00 7.25
C LYS A 117 -2.32 10.58 7.23
N GLY A 118 -3.40 10.33 7.98
CA GLY A 118 -4.03 9.00 8.06
C GLY A 118 -4.67 8.49 6.77
N SER A 119 -4.94 9.37 5.79
CA SER A 119 -5.48 8.95 4.48
C SER A 119 -4.41 8.67 3.44
N THR A 120 -3.13 8.70 3.81
CA THR A 120 -2.03 8.37 2.91
C THR A 120 -1.49 6.96 3.17
N PRO A 121 -1.10 6.21 2.13
CA PRO A 121 -0.59 4.85 2.31
C PRO A 121 0.61 4.74 3.26
N LEU A 122 1.46 5.77 3.32
CA LEU A 122 2.64 5.84 4.20
C LEU A 122 2.35 6.49 5.56
N GLY A 123 1.12 6.94 5.81
CA GLY A 123 0.77 7.70 7.01
C GLY A 123 1.05 6.98 8.33
N PHE A 124 0.94 5.65 8.35
CA PHE A 124 1.24 4.84 9.54
C PHE A 124 2.72 4.88 9.94
N LEU A 125 3.65 5.06 8.97
CA LEU A 125 5.08 5.20 9.25
C LEU A 125 5.41 6.50 10.00
N LEU A 126 4.52 7.48 9.93
CA LEU A 126 4.66 8.78 10.59
C LEU A 126 4.02 8.81 12.00
N ALA A 127 3.50 7.70 12.49
CA ALA A 127 2.92 7.60 13.82
C ALA A 127 3.99 7.67 14.92
N ASP A 128 3.59 8.08 16.14
CA ASP A 128 4.45 8.05 17.33
C ASP A 128 4.99 6.64 17.62
N GLU A 129 4.17 5.64 17.38
CA GLU A 129 4.52 4.23 17.44
C GLU A 129 4.03 3.56 16.15
N VAL A 130 4.95 2.96 15.39
CA VAL A 130 4.61 2.19 14.20
C VAL A 130 4.15 0.81 14.63
N ARG A 131 2.93 0.45 14.22
CA ARG A 131 2.35 -0.88 14.39
C ARG A 131 1.90 -1.39 13.03
N LEU A 132 2.21 -2.64 12.76
CA LEU A 132 1.73 -3.35 11.56
C LEU A 132 0.36 -4.00 11.80
N SER A 133 -0.45 -3.36 12.66
CA SER A 133 -1.78 -3.76 13.06
C SER A 133 -2.62 -2.55 13.45
N GLY A 134 -3.93 -2.72 13.60
CA GLY A 134 -4.84 -1.64 13.97
C GLY A 134 -5.22 -0.76 12.80
N ALA A 135 -4.54 0.35 12.57
CA ALA A 135 -4.80 1.26 11.43
C ALA A 135 -4.48 0.61 10.07
N VAL A 136 -3.58 -0.35 10.06
CA VAL A 136 -3.22 -1.15 8.89
C VAL A 136 -3.39 -2.64 9.17
N THR A 137 -3.63 -3.41 8.14
CA THR A 137 -3.71 -4.87 8.17
C THR A 137 -2.65 -5.45 7.25
N VAL A 138 -1.83 -6.38 7.76
CA VAL A 138 -0.88 -7.14 6.95
C VAL A 138 -1.67 -8.18 6.15
N THR A 139 -1.55 -8.12 4.84
CA THR A 139 -2.21 -9.04 3.92
C THR A 139 -1.27 -10.11 3.38
N ASP A 140 0.04 -9.84 3.39
CA ASP A 140 1.04 -10.77 2.87
C ASP A 140 2.42 -10.54 3.49
N VAL A 141 3.17 -11.62 3.70
CA VAL A 141 4.57 -11.62 4.15
C VAL A 141 5.34 -12.64 3.33
N GLN A 142 6.29 -12.17 2.55
CA GLN A 142 7.09 -13.03 1.66
C GLN A 142 8.57 -12.80 1.84
N ARG A 143 9.36 -13.86 1.63
CA ARG A 143 10.81 -13.79 1.46
C ARG A 143 11.18 -14.20 0.06
N ALA A 144 11.91 -13.36 -0.62
CA ALA A 144 12.42 -13.63 -1.95
C ALA A 144 13.76 -12.93 -2.17
N ALA A 145 14.71 -13.62 -2.76
CA ALA A 145 16.01 -13.06 -3.17
C ALA A 145 16.80 -12.33 -2.06
N GLY A 146 16.63 -12.75 -0.80
CA GLY A 146 17.32 -12.12 0.34
C GLY A 146 16.63 -10.86 0.89
N GLU A 147 15.43 -10.59 0.44
CA GLU A 147 14.57 -9.52 0.93
C GLU A 147 13.33 -10.07 1.65
N LEU A 148 12.88 -9.34 2.65
CA LEU A 148 11.59 -9.52 3.33
C LEU A 148 10.62 -8.49 2.79
N HIS A 149 9.48 -8.96 2.25
CA HIS A 149 8.41 -8.13 1.73
C HIS A 149 7.19 -8.24 2.63
N ILE A 150 6.60 -7.10 3.01
CA ILE A 150 5.38 -7.02 3.81
C ILE A 150 4.39 -6.17 3.07
N THR A 151 3.23 -6.73 2.74
CA THR A 151 2.13 -6.01 2.10
C THR A 151 1.06 -5.66 3.11
N LEU A 152 0.62 -4.41 3.09
CA LEU A 152 -0.35 -3.84 4.01
C LEU A 152 -1.46 -3.12 3.25
N VAL A 153 -2.63 -3.12 3.85
CA VAL A 153 -3.77 -2.28 3.44
C VAL A 153 -4.23 -1.43 4.63
N GLN A 154 -4.94 -0.35 4.37
CA GLN A 154 -5.66 0.37 5.44
C GLN A 154 -6.80 -0.51 5.95
N THR A 155 -6.92 -0.67 7.27
CA THR A 155 -7.89 -1.60 7.87
C THR A 155 -9.33 -1.19 7.58
N GLU A 156 -9.62 0.10 7.64
CA GLU A 156 -10.99 0.63 7.43
C GLU A 156 -11.34 0.78 5.94
N GLU A 157 -10.33 0.93 5.08
CA GLU A 157 -10.52 1.16 3.64
C GLU A 157 -9.59 0.27 2.80
N PRO A 158 -9.71 -1.08 2.87
CA PRO A 158 -8.76 -1.99 2.23
C PRO A 158 -8.76 -1.90 0.69
N ASP A 159 -9.86 -1.41 0.11
CA ASP A 159 -10.00 -1.24 -1.34
C ASP A 159 -9.33 0.05 -1.87
N GLN A 160 -8.81 0.90 -1.00
CA GLN A 160 -8.10 2.13 -1.39
C GLN A 160 -6.64 1.88 -1.83
N GLY A 161 -6.30 0.62 -2.06
CA GLY A 161 -4.98 0.21 -2.50
C GLY A 161 -4.16 -0.43 -1.39
N SER A 162 -2.89 -0.70 -1.70
CA SER A 162 -1.99 -1.36 -0.76
C SER A 162 -0.60 -0.74 -0.80
N ILE A 163 0.18 -1.03 0.24
CA ILE A 163 1.59 -0.70 0.27
C ILE A 163 2.40 -1.96 0.57
N GLN A 164 3.45 -2.19 -0.19
CA GLN A 164 4.44 -3.21 0.08
C GLN A 164 5.73 -2.55 0.54
N LEU A 165 6.23 -2.92 1.71
CA LEU A 165 7.54 -2.55 2.22
C LEU A 165 8.52 -3.69 1.91
N SER A 166 9.71 -3.36 1.40
CA SER A 166 10.75 -4.33 1.08
C SER A 166 12.02 -4.00 1.87
N PHE A 167 12.50 -4.99 2.61
CA PHE A 167 13.67 -4.87 3.47
C PHE A 167 14.77 -5.83 3.02
N ALA A 168 16.03 -5.36 2.96
CA ALA A 168 17.16 -6.26 3.05
C ALA A 168 17.17 -6.94 4.42
N GLU A 169 17.66 -8.17 4.52
CA GLU A 169 17.57 -8.91 5.80
C GLU A 169 18.85 -8.90 6.64
N ASN A 170 20.02 -8.66 6.06
CA ASN A 170 21.30 -8.74 6.74
C ASN A 170 22.22 -7.54 6.42
N PRO A 171 22.14 -6.43 7.16
CA PRO A 171 21.18 -6.11 8.25
C PRO A 171 19.77 -5.86 7.74
N LEU A 172 18.77 -5.89 8.66
CA LEU A 172 17.42 -5.49 8.32
C LEU A 172 17.39 -3.99 8.00
N GLU A 173 17.02 -3.64 6.77
CA GLU A 173 17.07 -2.26 6.28
C GLU A 173 15.99 -2.02 5.22
N LEU A 174 15.17 -0.98 5.39
CA LEU A 174 14.18 -0.58 4.39
C LEU A 174 14.89 -0.13 3.10
N ARG A 175 14.59 -0.82 2.01
CA ARG A 175 15.18 -0.55 0.69
C ARG A 175 14.22 0.07 -0.29
N ARG A 176 12.95 -0.27 -0.15
CA ARG A 176 11.94 0.11 -1.15
C ARG A 176 10.55 0.07 -0.55
N TRP A 177 9.67 0.87 -1.06
CA TRP A 177 8.24 0.64 -0.96
C TRP A 177 7.57 0.71 -2.32
N THR A 178 6.44 0.02 -2.43
CA THR A 178 5.57 0.05 -3.60
C THR A 178 4.18 0.41 -3.16
N VAL A 179 3.62 1.47 -3.71
CA VAL A 179 2.21 1.82 -3.53
C VAL A 179 1.44 1.29 -4.72
N ILE A 180 0.38 0.54 -4.46
CA ILE A 180 -0.57 0.06 -5.48
C ILE A 180 -1.87 0.78 -5.23
N ASP A 181 -2.33 1.55 -6.20
CA ASP A 181 -3.55 2.33 -6.09
C ASP A 181 -4.83 1.46 -6.29
N PRO A 182 -6.05 2.01 -6.10
CA PRO A 182 -7.29 1.25 -6.30
C PRO A 182 -7.50 0.73 -7.73
N GLN A 183 -6.80 1.26 -8.71
CA GLN A 183 -6.83 0.82 -10.10
C GLN A 183 -5.79 -0.28 -10.39
N GLY A 184 -4.99 -0.67 -9.38
CA GLY A 184 -3.92 -1.66 -9.52
C GLY A 184 -2.63 -1.10 -10.14
N LEU A 185 -2.51 0.23 -10.26
CA LEU A 185 -1.31 0.87 -10.79
C LEU A 185 -0.24 0.96 -9.69
N ALA A 186 0.96 0.48 -10.01
CA ALA A 186 2.05 0.41 -9.05
C ALA A 186 3.03 1.59 -9.21
N THR A 187 3.36 2.25 -8.10
CA THR A 187 4.44 3.23 -8.00
C THR A 187 5.51 2.66 -7.05
N HIS A 188 6.73 2.52 -7.56
CA HIS A 188 7.84 2.00 -6.79
C HIS A 188 8.78 3.14 -6.37
N VAL A 189 9.20 3.14 -5.11
CA VAL A 189 10.21 4.07 -4.61
C VAL A 189 11.35 3.27 -4.02
N VAL A 190 12.53 3.40 -4.60
CA VAL A 190 13.77 2.73 -4.18
C VAL A 190 14.62 3.75 -3.44
N LEU A 191 15.12 3.38 -2.27
CA LEU A 191 16.01 4.20 -1.46
C LEU A 191 17.47 3.87 -1.80
N GLU A 192 18.23 4.90 -2.10
CA GLU A 192 19.64 4.80 -2.36
C GLU A 192 20.44 5.51 -1.27
N ARG A 193 21.53 4.89 -0.85
CA ARG A 193 22.45 5.44 0.16
C ARG A 193 21.76 5.93 1.44
N PRO A 194 20.92 5.11 2.08
CA PRO A 194 20.21 5.52 3.29
C PRO A 194 21.20 5.81 4.43
N GLU A 195 21.03 6.95 5.06
CA GLU A 195 21.78 7.38 6.25
C GLU A 195 20.79 7.57 7.39
N THR A 196 21.09 7.00 8.55
CA THR A 196 20.20 7.03 9.73
C THR A 196 20.91 7.65 10.93
N GLY A 197 20.13 8.04 11.96
CA GLY A 197 20.70 8.62 13.18
C GLY A 197 21.24 10.05 13.02
N LEU A 198 20.81 10.74 11.99
CA LEU A 198 21.26 12.10 11.68
C LEU A 198 20.52 13.17 12.52
N SER A 199 21.17 14.29 12.75
CA SER A 199 20.49 15.50 13.22
C SER A 199 19.97 16.27 12.01
N LEU A 200 18.66 16.28 11.81
CA LEU A 200 18.02 17.00 10.71
C LEU A 200 17.50 18.35 11.17
N ASP A 201 17.69 19.38 10.32
CA ASP A 201 17.16 20.70 10.58
C ASP A 201 15.62 20.68 10.54
N ARG A 202 14.98 21.26 11.54
CA ARG A 202 13.52 21.37 11.63
C ARG A 202 12.91 22.19 10.47
N GLU A 203 13.67 23.12 9.91
CA GLU A 203 13.22 23.93 8.77
C GLU A 203 12.99 23.08 7.51
N LEU A 204 13.64 21.92 7.36
CA LEU A 204 13.39 20.97 6.28
C LEU A 204 11.91 20.54 6.20
N PHE A 205 11.24 20.50 7.35
CA PHE A 205 9.87 20.02 7.49
C PHE A 205 8.84 21.15 7.62
N ARG A 206 9.26 22.39 7.37
CA ARG A 206 8.36 23.54 7.41
C ARG A 206 7.94 23.91 6.00
N PHE A 207 6.64 23.81 5.72
CA PHE A 207 6.08 24.31 4.47
C PHE A 207 5.62 25.75 4.62
N ARG A 208 6.08 26.63 3.74
CA ARG A 208 5.63 28.02 3.64
C ARG A 208 4.89 28.18 2.32
N ASN A 209 3.55 28.20 2.38
CA ASN A 209 2.74 28.34 1.18
C ASN A 209 3.11 29.62 0.41
N PRO A 210 3.61 29.55 -0.83
CA PRO A 210 4.04 30.71 -1.59
C PRO A 210 2.94 31.73 -1.83
N GLN A 211 1.68 31.30 -1.87
CA GLN A 211 0.52 32.20 -2.02
C GLN A 211 0.38 33.19 -0.84
N PHE A 212 0.80 32.77 0.36
CA PHE A 212 0.77 33.63 1.56
C PHE A 212 2.14 34.20 1.92
N TYR A 213 3.21 33.63 1.42
CA TYR A 213 4.59 34.02 1.67
C TYR A 213 5.35 34.13 0.34
N PRO A 214 5.12 35.21 -0.45
CA PRO A 214 5.81 35.39 -1.73
C PRO A 214 7.33 35.40 -1.54
N GLY A 215 8.01 34.57 -2.35
CA GLY A 215 9.47 34.41 -2.26
C GLY A 215 9.94 33.41 -1.20
N ALA A 216 9.04 32.69 -0.54
CA ALA A 216 9.42 31.59 0.34
C ALA A 216 10.17 30.51 -0.47
N ARG A 217 11.31 30.08 0.07
CA ARG A 217 12.03 28.90 -0.41
C ARG A 217 11.60 27.72 0.46
N ASN A 218 10.98 26.72 -0.15
CA ASN A 218 10.59 25.46 0.49
C ASN A 218 11.59 24.38 0.17
#